data_57359101a1be578adbbbcdbbe9ef0bbd
#
_entry.id   57359101a1be578adbbbcdbbe9ef0bbd
#
_cell.length_a   1.000
_cell.length_b   1.000
_cell.length_c   1.000
_cell.angle_alpha   90.00
_cell.angle_beta   90.00
_cell.angle_gamma   90.00
#
_symmetry.space_group_name_H-M   'P 1'
#
loop_
_entity.id
_entity.type
_entity.pdbx_description
1 polymer ?
#
loop_
_entity_poly.entity_id
_entity_poly.type
_entity_poly.pdbx_seq_one_letter_code
_entity_poly.pdbx_strand_id
1 'polypeptide(L)'
;MLETLKTLNVETHLIMSEWGQKCITMETEHTIDYVKSLATTTSDEKNMAASVSSGTHKIDGMIIAPCSMKTLSAIANGYDDTLVARSAGVTIKEDRKLILMVRETPLSAIHLENMLKLSRLGVIILPPVTAFYTHPKTIDDIVNHGVGKCLDQFDIDHDLYPRWGNSQNT
;
A
#
# COMPACT_ATOMS: atom_id res chain seq x y z
N MET A 1 -8.67 3.49 1.03
CA MET A 1 -7.97 3.17 -0.24
C MET A 1 -8.79 2.27 -1.16
N LEU A 2 -9.17 1.04 -0.81
CA LEU A 2 -9.98 0.17 -1.69
C LEU A 2 -11.30 0.81 -2.10
N GLU A 3 -12.00 1.47 -1.19
CA GLU A 3 -13.23 2.22 -1.49
C GLU A 3 -12.99 3.30 -2.56
N THR A 4 -11.91 4.06 -2.40
CA THR A 4 -11.51 5.10 -3.37
C THR A 4 -11.19 4.51 -4.74
N LEU A 5 -10.36 3.46 -4.77
CA LEU A 5 -9.99 2.77 -6.02
C LEU A 5 -11.23 2.20 -6.73
N LYS A 6 -12.15 1.61 -5.97
CA LYS A 6 -13.44 1.12 -6.51
C LYS A 6 -14.29 2.26 -7.09
N THR A 7 -14.40 3.40 -6.39
CA THR A 7 -15.13 4.59 -6.87
C THR A 7 -14.52 5.14 -8.16
N LEU A 8 -13.20 5.08 -8.28
CA LEU A 8 -12.45 5.52 -9.46
C LEU A 8 -12.40 4.47 -10.59
N ASN A 9 -13.11 3.34 -10.44
CA ASN A 9 -13.14 2.21 -11.38
C ASN A 9 -11.74 1.63 -11.69
N VAL A 10 -10.85 1.63 -10.71
CA VAL A 10 -9.54 0.99 -10.82
C VAL A 10 -9.67 -0.49 -10.51
N GLU A 11 -9.22 -1.34 -11.41
CA GLU A 11 -9.17 -2.79 -11.17
C GLU A 11 -8.12 -3.12 -10.10
N THR A 12 -8.51 -3.92 -9.11
CA THR A 12 -7.65 -4.24 -7.98
C THR A 12 -7.59 -5.75 -7.73
N HIS A 13 -6.39 -6.23 -7.40
CA HIS A 13 -6.17 -7.59 -6.90
C HIS A 13 -5.73 -7.51 -5.43
N LEU A 14 -6.57 -7.96 -4.53
CA LEU A 14 -6.32 -7.88 -3.08
C LEU A 14 -5.68 -9.17 -2.55
N ILE A 15 -4.57 -9.00 -1.83
CA ILE A 15 -3.97 -10.04 -1.00
C ILE A 15 -4.00 -9.53 0.44
N MET A 16 -4.62 -10.28 1.35
CA MET A 16 -4.62 -9.93 2.77
C MET A 16 -3.85 -10.97 3.56
N SER A 17 -2.85 -10.51 4.31
CA SER A 17 -2.15 -11.39 5.26
C SER A 17 -3.09 -11.81 6.41
N GLU A 18 -2.79 -12.94 7.04
CA GLU A 18 -3.56 -13.40 8.20
C GLU A 18 -3.62 -12.34 9.31
N TRP A 19 -2.51 -11.65 9.58
CA TRP A 19 -2.49 -10.54 10.54
C TRP A 19 -3.26 -9.32 10.04
N GLY A 20 -3.21 -8.99 8.75
CA GLY A 20 -4.03 -7.92 8.17
C GLY A 20 -5.52 -8.17 8.37
N GLN A 21 -5.98 -9.41 8.19
CA GLN A 21 -7.38 -9.77 8.47
C GLN A 21 -7.73 -9.61 9.95
N LYS A 22 -6.84 -10.03 10.87
CA LYS A 22 -7.04 -9.86 12.31
C LYS A 22 -7.11 -8.38 12.68
N CYS A 23 -6.23 -7.52 12.14
CA CYS A 23 -6.28 -6.08 12.39
C CYS A 23 -7.60 -5.45 11.93
N ILE A 24 -8.12 -5.81 10.75
CA ILE A 24 -9.43 -5.32 10.29
C ILE A 24 -10.51 -5.62 11.33
N THR A 25 -10.56 -6.85 11.82
CA THR A 25 -11.59 -7.29 12.79
C THR A 25 -11.42 -6.65 14.18
N MET A 26 -10.18 -6.37 14.59
CA MET A 26 -9.88 -5.84 15.92
C MET A 26 -9.92 -4.30 15.99
N GLU A 27 -9.62 -3.63 14.91
CA GLU A 27 -9.36 -2.18 14.88
C GLU A 27 -10.45 -1.39 14.11
N THR A 28 -11.38 -2.09 13.41
CA THR A 28 -12.41 -1.44 12.60
C THR A 28 -13.77 -2.13 12.76
N GLU A 29 -14.84 -1.43 12.35
CA GLU A 29 -16.19 -1.99 12.24
C GLU A 29 -16.40 -2.82 10.96
N HIS A 30 -15.39 -2.94 10.09
CA HIS A 30 -15.51 -3.63 8.82
C HIS A 30 -15.37 -5.15 8.97
N THR A 31 -16.16 -5.88 8.19
CA THR A 31 -16.00 -7.33 8.04
C THR A 31 -14.97 -7.65 6.95
N ILE A 32 -14.33 -8.81 7.05
CA ILE A 32 -13.39 -9.29 6.01
C ILE A 32 -14.09 -9.40 4.65
N ASP A 33 -15.34 -9.88 4.63
CA ASP A 33 -16.12 -10.03 3.39
C ASP A 33 -16.43 -8.66 2.76
N TYR A 34 -16.73 -7.66 3.58
CA TYR A 34 -16.87 -6.29 3.07
C TYR A 34 -15.59 -5.81 2.40
N VAL A 35 -14.45 -5.95 3.07
CA VAL A 35 -13.16 -5.50 2.50
C VAL A 35 -12.83 -6.25 1.20
N LYS A 36 -13.09 -7.57 1.15
CA LYS A 36 -12.94 -8.37 -0.07
C LYS A 36 -13.85 -7.89 -1.20
N SER A 37 -15.09 -7.49 -0.89
CA SER A 37 -16.05 -7.01 -1.88
C SER A 37 -15.68 -5.69 -2.55
N LEU A 38 -14.72 -4.96 -1.97
CA LEU A 38 -14.20 -3.72 -2.54
C LEU A 38 -13.18 -3.96 -3.66
N ALA A 39 -12.57 -5.14 -3.72
CA ALA A 39 -11.59 -5.48 -4.73
C ALA A 39 -12.22 -6.22 -5.93
N THR A 40 -11.63 -6.10 -7.12
CA THR A 40 -12.04 -6.81 -8.32
C THR A 40 -11.76 -8.31 -8.19
N THR A 41 -10.59 -8.66 -7.66
CA THR A 41 -10.18 -10.04 -7.39
C THR A 41 -9.48 -10.15 -6.05
N THR A 42 -9.48 -11.35 -5.46
CA THR A 42 -8.80 -11.62 -4.18
C THR A 42 -8.01 -12.91 -4.25
N SER A 43 -6.88 -12.97 -3.54
CA SER A 43 -6.12 -14.21 -3.35
C SER A 43 -5.76 -14.40 -1.88
N ASP A 44 -5.69 -15.64 -1.46
CA ASP A 44 -5.11 -16.02 -0.16
C ASP A 44 -3.61 -15.79 -0.17
N GLU A 45 -3.03 -15.30 0.94
CA GLU A 45 -1.59 -15.03 1.04
C GLU A 45 -0.70 -16.27 0.90
N LYS A 46 -1.26 -17.47 1.11
CA LYS A 46 -0.57 -18.75 0.96
C LYS A 46 -0.67 -19.33 -0.46
N ASN A 47 -1.50 -18.74 -1.31
CA ASN A 47 -1.70 -19.22 -2.68
C ASN A 47 -0.58 -18.75 -3.61
N MET A 48 0.54 -19.42 -3.56
CA MET A 48 1.70 -19.12 -4.42
C MET A 48 1.46 -19.39 -5.92
N ALA A 49 0.33 -20.04 -6.28
CA ALA A 49 -0.08 -20.26 -7.65
C ALA A 49 -0.98 -19.14 -8.22
N ALA A 50 -1.30 -18.10 -7.42
CA ALA A 50 -2.08 -16.97 -7.90
C ALA A 50 -1.36 -16.22 -9.04
N SER A 51 -2.14 -15.64 -9.97
CA SER A 51 -1.60 -14.94 -11.16
C SER A 51 -0.55 -13.88 -10.85
N VAL A 52 -0.72 -13.14 -9.75
CA VAL A 52 0.18 -12.07 -9.29
C VAL A 52 1.55 -12.57 -8.81
N SER A 53 1.73 -13.89 -8.64
CA SER A 53 3.03 -14.50 -8.35
C SER A 53 3.95 -14.59 -9.58
N SER A 54 3.43 -14.28 -10.77
CA SER A 54 4.15 -14.38 -12.04
C SER A 54 4.32 -13.02 -12.72
N GLY A 55 5.50 -12.76 -13.26
CA GLY A 55 5.79 -11.56 -14.06
C GLY A 55 4.99 -11.46 -15.37
N THR A 56 4.45 -12.58 -15.88
CA THR A 56 3.60 -12.59 -17.07
C THR A 56 2.21 -11.98 -16.83
N HIS A 57 1.75 -11.96 -15.58
CA HIS A 57 0.53 -11.24 -15.21
C HIS A 57 0.85 -9.74 -15.10
N LYS A 58 0.29 -8.94 -16.00
CA LYS A 58 0.55 -7.50 -16.06
C LYS A 58 -0.28 -6.77 -15.03
N ILE A 59 0.39 -5.92 -14.26
CA ILE A 59 -0.20 -4.95 -13.34
C ILE A 59 0.56 -3.63 -13.50
N ASP A 60 -0.08 -2.50 -13.25
CA ASP A 60 0.56 -1.17 -13.28
C ASP A 60 1.49 -0.96 -12.09
N GLY A 61 1.22 -1.66 -11.00
CA GLY A 61 2.07 -1.66 -9.81
C GLY A 61 1.38 -2.28 -8.60
N MET A 62 2.03 -2.14 -7.44
CA MET A 62 1.57 -2.73 -6.18
C MET A 62 1.70 -1.75 -5.02
N ILE A 63 0.72 -1.77 -4.13
CA ILE A 63 0.72 -1.01 -2.88
C ILE A 63 0.62 -1.98 -1.72
N ILE A 64 1.51 -1.85 -0.73
CA ILE A 64 1.42 -2.58 0.53
C ILE A 64 1.05 -1.58 1.64
N ALA A 65 -0.20 -1.66 2.12
CA ALA A 65 -0.78 -0.71 3.06
C ALA A 65 -1.56 -1.41 4.20
N PRO A 66 -1.10 -1.34 5.44
CA PRO A 66 0.23 -0.91 5.85
C PRO A 66 1.31 -1.97 5.56
N CYS A 67 2.56 -1.54 5.42
CA CYS A 67 3.70 -2.43 5.30
C CYS A 67 4.38 -2.59 6.67
N SER A 68 4.34 -3.80 7.23
CA SER A 68 5.05 -4.13 8.47
C SER A 68 6.55 -4.28 8.24
N MET A 69 7.33 -4.16 9.31
CA MET A 69 8.79 -4.36 9.25
C MET A 69 9.16 -5.80 8.88
N LYS A 70 8.33 -6.80 9.22
CA LYS A 70 8.49 -8.18 8.75
C LYS A 70 8.42 -8.23 7.21
N THR A 71 7.38 -7.65 6.64
CA THR A 71 7.17 -7.63 5.18
C THR A 71 8.26 -6.81 4.46
N LEU A 72 8.61 -5.64 5.00
CA LEU A 72 9.73 -4.83 4.51
C LEU A 72 11.04 -5.62 4.45
N SER A 73 11.37 -6.33 5.54
CA SER A 73 12.58 -7.15 5.63
C SER A 73 12.56 -8.32 4.67
N ALA A 74 11.43 -9.01 4.52
CA ALA A 74 11.27 -10.11 3.58
C ALA A 74 11.55 -9.63 2.14
N ILE A 75 10.91 -8.54 1.71
CA ILE A 75 11.10 -7.97 0.36
C ILE A 75 12.55 -7.52 0.16
N ALA A 76 13.14 -6.81 1.15
CA ALA A 76 14.51 -6.31 1.06
C ALA A 76 15.56 -7.43 0.93
N ASN A 77 15.26 -8.63 1.39
CA ASN A 77 16.16 -9.76 1.34
C ASN A 77 15.74 -10.86 0.35
N GLY A 78 14.70 -10.61 -0.49
CA GLY A 78 14.23 -11.56 -1.48
C GLY A 78 13.66 -12.85 -0.87
N TYR A 79 13.06 -12.74 0.32
CA TYR A 79 12.46 -13.88 1.02
C TYR A 79 10.96 -13.96 0.72
N ASP A 80 10.61 -14.77 -0.25
CA ASP A 80 9.29 -14.89 -0.85
C ASP A 80 8.43 -15.97 -0.14
N ASP A 81 8.28 -15.91 1.17
CA ASP A 81 7.54 -16.91 1.97
C ASP A 81 6.01 -16.73 1.91
N THR A 82 5.55 -15.60 1.42
CA THR A 82 4.12 -15.29 1.26
C THR A 82 3.83 -14.73 -0.12
N LEU A 83 2.58 -14.81 -0.57
CA LEU A 83 2.16 -14.22 -1.84
C LEU A 83 2.40 -12.69 -1.85
N VAL A 84 2.28 -12.00 -0.70
CA VAL A 84 2.58 -10.56 -0.60
C VAL A 84 4.06 -10.30 -0.92
N ALA A 85 4.99 -11.00 -0.27
CA ALA A 85 6.42 -10.81 -0.50
C ALA A 85 6.80 -11.25 -1.93
N ARG A 86 6.26 -12.38 -2.41
CA ARG A 86 6.47 -12.87 -3.76
C ARG A 86 6.01 -11.86 -4.82
N SER A 87 4.78 -11.34 -4.70
CA SER A 87 4.24 -10.36 -5.66
C SER A 87 5.05 -9.06 -5.66
N ALA A 88 5.54 -8.62 -4.49
CA ALA A 88 6.42 -7.47 -4.40
C ALA A 88 7.77 -7.73 -5.10
N GLY A 89 8.38 -8.91 -4.88
CA GLY A 89 9.60 -9.31 -5.58
C GLY A 89 9.41 -9.37 -7.11
N VAL A 90 8.25 -9.88 -7.55
CA VAL A 90 7.87 -9.86 -8.98
C VAL A 90 7.72 -8.44 -9.49
N THR A 91 7.06 -7.56 -8.73
CA THR A 91 6.87 -6.16 -9.11
C THR A 91 8.21 -5.44 -9.29
N ILE A 92 9.17 -5.66 -8.40
CA ILE A 92 10.52 -5.10 -8.48
C ILE A 92 11.26 -5.64 -9.72
N LYS A 93 11.30 -6.97 -9.92
CA LYS A 93 12.08 -7.57 -11.02
C LYS A 93 11.53 -7.26 -12.41
N GLU A 94 10.25 -6.90 -12.51
CA GLU A 94 9.60 -6.47 -13.76
C GLU A 94 9.62 -4.94 -13.93
N ASP A 95 10.39 -4.23 -13.09
CA ASP A 95 10.52 -2.77 -13.11
C ASP A 95 9.17 -2.04 -13.03
N ARG A 96 8.25 -2.57 -12.20
CA ARG A 96 6.93 -1.98 -11.97
C ARG A 96 6.92 -1.21 -10.66
N LYS A 97 6.03 -0.24 -10.56
CA LYS A 97 5.90 0.63 -9.38
C LYS A 97 5.49 -0.17 -8.14
N LEU A 98 6.30 -0.12 -7.08
CA LEU A 98 5.97 -0.68 -5.77
C LEU A 98 5.97 0.42 -4.72
N ILE A 99 4.89 0.52 -3.96
CA ILE A 99 4.75 1.47 -2.85
C ILE A 99 4.62 0.70 -1.55
N LEU A 100 5.45 1.04 -0.57
CA LEU A 100 5.38 0.51 0.77
C LEU A 100 4.95 1.61 1.75
N MET A 101 3.71 1.54 2.24
CA MET A 101 3.23 2.41 3.32
C MET A 101 3.73 1.86 4.65
N VAL A 102 5.03 2.07 4.92
CA VAL A 102 5.69 1.55 6.11
C VAL A 102 5.13 2.20 7.38
N ARG A 103 4.77 1.39 8.38
CA ARG A 103 4.21 1.88 9.64
C ARG A 103 4.93 1.24 10.82
N GLU A 104 5.88 2.00 11.37
CA GLU A 104 6.67 1.64 12.55
C GLU A 104 7.25 2.89 13.20
N THR A 105 7.32 2.89 14.53
CA THR A 105 8.00 3.93 15.32
C THR A 105 8.39 3.41 16.71
N PRO A 106 9.60 3.71 17.24
CA PRO A 106 10.74 4.31 16.54
C PRO A 106 11.36 3.35 15.50
N LEU A 107 12.13 3.90 14.57
CA LEU A 107 12.82 3.11 13.54
C LEU A 107 14.21 2.68 14.05
N SER A 108 14.55 1.41 13.92
CA SER A 108 15.90 0.89 14.15
C SER A 108 16.80 1.08 12.92
N ALA A 109 18.11 0.96 13.11
CA ALA A 109 19.06 0.97 12.00
C ALA A 109 18.71 -0.09 10.94
N ILE A 110 18.31 -1.30 11.37
CA ILE A 110 17.91 -2.39 10.45
C ILE A 110 16.71 -1.97 9.57
N HIS A 111 15.71 -1.29 10.16
CA HIS A 111 14.56 -0.79 9.40
C HIS A 111 15.00 0.24 8.35
N LEU A 112 15.85 1.19 8.74
CA LEU A 112 16.36 2.23 7.86
C LEU A 112 17.23 1.67 6.73
N GLU A 113 18.08 0.69 7.01
CA GLU A 113 18.91 0.00 6.01
C GLU A 113 18.05 -0.75 4.98
N ASN A 114 17.02 -1.46 5.43
CA ASN A 114 16.09 -2.16 4.54
C ASN A 114 15.30 -1.17 3.66
N MET A 115 14.83 -0.05 4.21
CA MET A 115 14.17 1.01 3.45
C MET A 115 15.12 1.61 2.41
N LEU A 116 16.36 1.92 2.80
CA LEU A 116 17.37 2.46 1.90
C LEU A 116 17.69 1.49 0.76
N LYS A 117 17.85 0.19 1.08
CA LYS A 117 18.11 -0.85 0.09
C LYS A 117 16.99 -0.92 -0.96
N LEU A 118 15.73 -0.91 -0.51
CA LEU A 118 14.57 -0.95 -1.41
C LEU A 118 14.41 0.35 -2.20
N SER A 119 14.63 1.51 -1.58
CA SER A 119 14.59 2.79 -2.27
C SER A 119 15.59 2.87 -3.43
N ARG A 120 16.79 2.28 -3.28
CA ARG A 120 17.79 2.19 -4.36
C ARG A 120 17.36 1.31 -5.53
N LEU A 121 16.36 0.42 -5.30
CA LEU A 121 15.73 -0.41 -6.33
C LEU A 121 14.49 0.25 -6.95
N GLY A 122 14.24 1.53 -6.67
CA GLY A 122 13.09 2.25 -7.19
C GLY A 122 11.79 2.06 -6.40
N VAL A 123 11.82 1.32 -5.27
CA VAL A 123 10.64 1.16 -4.41
C VAL A 123 10.35 2.47 -3.68
N ILE A 124 9.10 2.89 -3.72
CA ILE A 124 8.64 4.11 -3.04
C ILE A 124 8.34 3.78 -1.59
N ILE A 125 9.14 4.36 -0.68
CA ILE A 125 8.92 4.28 0.76
C ILE A 125 8.02 5.46 1.16
N LEU A 126 6.76 5.16 1.51
CA LEU A 126 5.73 6.15 1.79
C LEU A 126 5.13 5.90 3.18
N PRO A 127 5.82 6.33 4.25
CA PRO A 127 5.23 6.24 5.59
C PRO A 127 4.01 7.18 5.68
N PRO A 128 2.93 6.79 6.38
CA PRO A 128 1.73 7.61 6.54
C PRO A 128 1.97 8.75 7.55
N VAL A 129 2.85 9.68 7.16
CA VAL A 129 3.19 10.85 7.99
C VAL A 129 2.06 11.84 7.93
N THR A 130 1.59 12.29 9.11
CA THR A 130 0.53 13.27 9.23
C THR A 130 0.99 14.64 8.75
N ALA A 131 0.21 15.27 7.88
CA ALA A 131 0.43 16.62 7.38
C ALA A 131 -0.67 17.57 7.89
N PHE A 132 -0.26 18.68 8.51
CA PHE A 132 -1.20 19.66 9.06
C PHE A 132 -1.38 20.92 8.19
N TYR A 133 -0.58 21.09 7.16
CA TYR A 133 -0.68 22.25 6.25
C TYR A 133 -1.98 22.28 5.44
N THR A 134 -2.69 21.14 5.34
CA THR A 134 -4.02 21.03 4.71
C THR A 134 -5.15 21.43 5.66
N HIS A 135 -4.85 21.79 6.91
CA HIS A 135 -5.81 22.10 7.97
C HIS A 135 -6.86 20.99 8.19
N PRO A 136 -6.45 19.72 8.41
CA PRO A 136 -7.38 18.61 8.61
C PRO A 136 -8.31 18.86 9.81
N LYS A 137 -9.59 18.52 9.67
CA LYS A 137 -10.62 18.66 10.71
C LYS A 137 -11.00 17.32 11.33
N THR A 138 -10.79 16.25 10.60
CA THR A 138 -11.17 14.89 10.98
C THR A 138 -10.00 13.93 10.84
N ILE A 139 -10.10 12.75 11.41
CA ILE A 139 -9.14 11.64 11.19
C ILE A 139 -9.19 11.21 9.72
N ASP A 140 -10.36 11.22 9.11
CA ASP A 140 -10.53 10.86 7.70
C ASP A 140 -9.76 11.81 6.77
N ASP A 141 -9.66 13.10 7.08
CA ASP A 141 -8.85 14.04 6.31
C ASP A 141 -7.36 13.64 6.31
N ILE A 142 -6.87 13.18 7.47
CA ILE A 142 -5.48 12.71 7.62
C ILE A 142 -5.27 11.40 6.84
N VAL A 143 -6.20 10.46 6.95
CA VAL A 143 -6.17 9.19 6.22
C VAL A 143 -6.26 9.44 4.71
N ASN A 144 -7.17 10.29 4.28
CA ASN A 144 -7.37 10.65 2.87
C ASN A 144 -6.13 11.33 2.28
N HIS A 145 -5.43 12.18 3.05
CA HIS A 145 -4.16 12.74 2.61
C HIS A 145 -3.12 11.65 2.33
N GLY A 146 -2.96 10.68 3.23
CA GLY A 146 -2.05 9.54 3.05
C GLY A 146 -2.42 8.66 1.85
N VAL A 147 -3.72 8.36 1.69
CA VAL A 147 -4.25 7.60 0.54
C VAL A 147 -3.99 8.36 -0.76
N GLY A 148 -4.34 9.64 -0.81
CA GLY A 148 -4.14 10.46 -2.00
C GLY A 148 -2.68 10.59 -2.41
N LYS A 149 -1.75 10.77 -1.43
CA LYS A 149 -0.30 10.75 -1.72
C LYS A 149 0.16 9.43 -2.35
N CYS A 150 -0.49 8.33 -1.98
CA CYS A 150 -0.21 7.03 -2.59
C CYS A 150 -0.74 6.96 -4.03
N LEU A 151 -1.97 7.45 -4.28
CA LEU A 151 -2.59 7.47 -5.60
C LEU A 151 -1.86 8.42 -6.56
N ASP A 152 -1.34 9.55 -6.06
CA ASP A 152 -0.49 10.47 -6.86
C ASP A 152 0.71 9.77 -7.48
N GLN A 153 1.26 8.75 -6.82
CA GLN A 153 2.38 7.99 -7.36
C GLN A 153 2.01 7.15 -8.59
N PHE A 154 0.73 6.89 -8.79
CA PHE A 154 0.19 6.18 -9.96
C PHE A 154 -0.46 7.12 -10.99
N ASP A 155 -0.33 8.44 -10.80
CA ASP A 155 -0.98 9.45 -11.65
C ASP A 155 -2.51 9.26 -11.73
N ILE A 156 -3.12 8.75 -10.64
CA ILE A 156 -4.56 8.59 -10.49
C ILE A 156 -5.15 9.90 -9.97
N ASP A 157 -6.00 10.53 -10.77
CA ASP A 157 -6.72 11.75 -10.38
C ASP A 157 -7.69 11.48 -9.23
N HIS A 158 -7.68 12.35 -8.23
CA HIS A 158 -8.55 12.27 -7.06
C HIS A 158 -8.70 13.62 -6.34
N ASP A 159 -9.75 13.77 -5.53
CA ASP A 159 -10.05 14.96 -4.72
C ASP A 159 -9.97 14.67 -3.22
N LEU A 160 -9.10 13.75 -2.78
CA LEU A 160 -9.00 13.32 -1.39
C LEU A 160 -8.42 14.36 -0.44
N TYR A 161 -7.67 15.35 -0.97
CA TYR A 161 -7.11 16.44 -0.19
C TYR A 161 -6.85 17.67 -1.07
N PRO A 162 -6.86 18.90 -0.50
CA PRO A 162 -6.57 20.12 -1.25
C PRO A 162 -5.11 20.15 -1.71
N ARG A 163 -4.89 20.46 -2.99
CA ARG A 163 -3.57 20.58 -3.59
C ARG A 163 -2.89 21.87 -3.14
N TRP A 164 -1.60 21.83 -2.87
CA TRP A 164 -0.81 23.03 -2.55
C TRP A 164 -0.83 24.01 -3.72
N GLY A 165 -1.11 25.28 -3.44
CA GLY A 165 -1.18 26.34 -4.47
C GLY A 165 -2.54 26.50 -5.16
N ASN A 166 -3.52 25.65 -4.93
CA ASN A 166 -4.90 25.90 -5.36
C ASN A 166 -5.57 26.88 -4.37
N SER A 167 -6.16 27.95 -4.90
CA SER A 167 -6.59 29.19 -4.25
C SER A 167 -7.68 29.06 -3.17
N GLN A 168 -7.44 28.34 -2.10
CA GLN A 168 -8.32 28.34 -0.92
C GLN A 168 -7.59 28.60 0.41
N ASN A 169 -6.32 29.05 0.37
CA ASN A 169 -5.56 29.39 1.55
C ASN A 169 -5.11 30.86 1.50
N THR A 170 -6.07 31.80 1.47
CA THR A 170 -5.88 33.21 1.87
C THR A 170 -6.84 33.56 2.96
#